data_57e858814d75ebe5f5ce0466d464c860
#
_entry.id   57e858814d75ebe5f5ce0466d464c860
#
_cell.length_a   1.000
_cell.length_b   1.000
_cell.length_c   1.000
_cell.angle_alpha   90.00
_cell.angle_beta   90.00
_cell.angle_gamma   90.00
#
_symmetry.space_group_name_H-M   'P 1'
#
loop_
_entity.id
_entity.type
_entity.pdbx_description
1 polymer ?
#
loop_
_entity_poly.entity_id
_entity_poly.type
_entity_poly.pdbx_seq_one_letter_code
_entity_poly.pdbx_strand_id
1 'polypeptide(L)'
;MRVLAMTNLYPNPFQPQRATFNRHRLRILGESLPVRVIAPIAWTDEWKARRGGHPALPAGRSLEFDGMTVAHPRYLFPPKVGRSWYGRFYLKSVENAFAKALAEFRPTLLFAPWAYPDGWAAVKLGRRAGIPVVIQCHGSDVLLSDRFPSRRKRTVEAVTAADGVVAVSRDIAEHLTAMGVAPERLRVIYDGVDPAKFYPGSKSEARDRVGLTGADPVVLFVGNLVPVKAVDVLLMACSLLVRNHFAFRLIAIGEGPLRPKLEAQTAALGLSDRVRFLGSVPHETLPDWFRASDLFVLPSHSEGVPTVLLEASACGTPWVASRVGGIPEIERTGRSKLVTPNAPVELAAAIRGHLSAPASVGAPPPPRPVQAAVRELIAFFESMPRDSNPLKSPYQ
;
A
#
# COMPACT_ATOMS: atom_id res chain seq x y z
N MET A 1 5.19 0.83 -26.09
CA MET A 1 3.96 0.61 -25.30
C MET A 1 3.59 1.90 -24.60
N ARG A 2 2.30 2.24 -24.51
CA ARG A 2 1.78 3.41 -23.77
C ARG A 2 0.81 2.90 -22.71
N VAL A 3 1.09 3.18 -21.43
CA VAL A 3 0.34 2.63 -20.30
C VAL A 3 -0.61 3.70 -19.73
N LEU A 4 -1.89 3.40 -19.66
CA LEU A 4 -2.86 4.21 -18.95
C LEU A 4 -3.16 3.54 -17.60
N ALA A 5 -2.67 4.11 -16.52
CA ALA A 5 -2.95 3.63 -15.16
C ALA A 5 -4.30 4.19 -14.67
N MET A 6 -5.13 3.34 -14.07
CA MET A 6 -6.43 3.71 -13.51
C MET A 6 -6.51 3.29 -12.06
N THR A 7 -6.51 4.25 -11.14
CA THR A 7 -6.57 3.94 -9.70
C THR A 7 -7.10 5.10 -8.87
N ASN A 8 -7.95 4.80 -7.88
CA ASN A 8 -8.35 5.75 -6.83
C ASN A 8 -7.32 5.84 -5.70
N LEU A 9 -6.33 4.95 -5.70
CA LEU A 9 -5.23 4.92 -4.75
C LEU A 9 -4.00 5.61 -5.34
N TYR A 10 -4.08 6.93 -5.41
CA TYR A 10 -3.00 7.80 -5.88
C TYR A 10 -3.01 9.12 -5.10
N PRO A 11 -1.88 9.76 -4.87
CA PRO A 11 -1.84 11.09 -4.29
C PRO A 11 -2.66 12.09 -5.10
N ASN A 12 -3.22 13.05 -4.39
CA ASN A 12 -3.92 14.18 -4.99
C ASN A 12 -3.69 15.44 -4.15
N PRO A 13 -4.02 16.63 -4.64
CA PRO A 13 -3.75 17.89 -3.92
C PRO A 13 -4.35 17.97 -2.51
N PHE A 14 -5.41 17.22 -2.24
CA PHE A 14 -6.07 17.19 -0.92
C PHE A 14 -5.49 16.11 0.01
N GLN A 15 -4.84 15.10 -0.56
CA GLN A 15 -4.29 13.95 0.15
C GLN A 15 -2.93 13.56 -0.46
N PRO A 16 -1.88 14.38 -0.26
CA PRO A 16 -0.57 14.17 -0.92
C PRO A 16 0.15 12.89 -0.46
N GLN A 17 -0.20 12.37 0.71
CA GLN A 17 0.37 11.11 1.25
C GLN A 17 -0.48 9.87 0.95
N ARG A 18 -1.53 9.99 0.12
CA ARG A 18 -2.39 8.85 -0.22
C ARG A 18 -1.66 7.86 -1.11
N ALA A 19 -1.57 6.59 -0.68
CA ALA A 19 -1.04 5.48 -1.46
C ALA A 19 0.28 5.79 -2.18
N THR A 20 1.26 6.29 -1.44
CA THR A 20 2.59 6.67 -1.94
C THR A 20 3.32 5.51 -2.65
N PHE A 21 3.00 4.25 -2.30
CA PHE A 21 3.53 3.05 -2.96
C PHE A 21 3.14 2.99 -4.45
N ASN A 22 1.89 3.32 -4.82
CA ASN A 22 1.46 3.38 -6.22
C ASN A 22 2.13 4.55 -6.96
N ARG A 23 2.24 5.72 -6.32
CA ARG A 23 2.98 6.85 -6.88
C ARG A 23 4.41 6.46 -7.24
N HIS A 24 5.10 5.86 -6.28
CA HIS A 24 6.51 5.49 -6.45
C HIS A 24 6.69 4.49 -7.60
N ARG A 25 5.85 3.46 -7.66
CA ARG A 25 5.88 2.48 -8.75
C ARG A 25 5.58 3.11 -10.10
N LEU A 26 4.52 3.91 -10.21
CA LEU A 26 4.12 4.54 -11.47
C LEU A 26 5.16 5.56 -11.94
N ARG A 27 5.83 6.28 -11.02
CA ARG A 27 6.94 7.16 -11.34
C ARG A 27 8.08 6.39 -12.02
N ILE A 28 8.53 5.28 -11.42
CA ILE A 28 9.60 4.45 -11.98
C ILE A 28 9.16 3.81 -13.31
N LEU A 29 7.91 3.39 -13.42
CA LEU A 29 7.35 2.91 -14.68
C LEU A 29 7.38 4.00 -15.75
N GLY A 30 7.10 5.25 -15.37
CA GLY A 30 7.14 6.44 -16.23
C GLY A 30 8.53 6.82 -16.72
N GLU A 31 9.59 6.42 -16.01
CA GLU A 31 10.98 6.57 -16.45
C GLU A 31 11.32 5.65 -17.64
N SER A 32 10.60 4.53 -17.79
CA SER A 32 10.86 3.52 -18.82
C SER A 32 9.83 3.56 -19.97
N LEU A 33 8.60 3.97 -19.70
CA LEU A 33 7.47 3.94 -20.63
C LEU A 33 6.64 5.22 -20.52
N PRO A 34 6.01 5.69 -21.62
CA PRO A 34 4.98 6.71 -21.52
C PRO A 34 3.81 6.24 -20.65
N VAL A 35 3.57 6.96 -19.55
CA VAL A 35 2.49 6.67 -18.59
C VAL A 35 1.60 7.89 -18.43
N ARG A 36 0.29 7.69 -18.46
CA ARG A 36 -0.72 8.63 -17.96
C ARG A 36 -1.54 7.99 -16.86
N VAL A 37 -2.08 8.79 -15.95
CA VAL A 37 -2.83 8.29 -14.79
C VAL A 37 -4.24 8.89 -14.77
N ILE A 38 -5.24 8.07 -14.51
CA ILE A 38 -6.59 8.49 -14.14
C ILE A 38 -6.78 8.14 -12.67
N ALA A 39 -6.79 9.17 -11.82
CA ALA A 39 -6.89 9.04 -10.36
C ALA A 39 -8.12 9.82 -9.85
N PRO A 40 -9.33 9.23 -9.88
CA PRO A 40 -10.54 9.94 -9.48
C PRO A 40 -10.54 10.27 -8.00
N ILE A 41 -11.06 11.44 -7.66
CA ILE A 41 -11.19 11.93 -6.28
C ILE A 41 -12.66 11.84 -5.86
N ALA A 42 -12.90 11.22 -4.69
CA ALA A 42 -14.23 11.18 -4.11
C ALA A 42 -14.76 12.61 -3.88
N TRP A 43 -15.98 12.89 -4.33
CA TRP A 43 -16.58 14.21 -4.19
C TRP A 43 -16.66 14.65 -2.73
N THR A 44 -16.83 13.70 -1.81
CA THR A 44 -16.87 13.95 -0.36
C THR A 44 -15.52 14.43 0.18
N ASP A 45 -14.41 13.92 -0.35
CA ASP A 45 -13.07 14.32 0.07
C ASP A 45 -12.75 15.72 -0.49
N GLU A 46 -13.10 15.98 -1.74
CA GLU A 46 -13.00 17.32 -2.34
C GLU A 46 -13.84 18.35 -1.58
N TRP A 47 -15.07 18.00 -1.22
CA TRP A 47 -15.96 18.89 -0.45
C TRP A 47 -15.40 19.23 0.94
N LYS A 48 -14.87 18.23 1.66
CA LYS A 48 -14.21 18.44 2.95
C LYS A 48 -12.98 19.33 2.82
N ALA A 49 -12.13 19.06 1.84
CA ALA A 49 -10.92 19.83 1.59
C ALA A 49 -11.24 21.30 1.27
N ARG A 50 -12.26 21.56 0.45
CA ARG A 50 -12.69 22.92 0.14
C ARG A 50 -13.24 23.66 1.36
N ARG A 51 -13.98 22.98 2.24
CA ARG A 51 -14.38 23.56 3.54
C ARG A 51 -13.20 23.86 4.45
N GLY A 52 -12.12 23.10 4.33
CA GLY A 52 -10.84 23.34 5.01
C GLY A 52 -9.95 24.38 4.35
N GLY A 53 -10.45 25.14 3.36
CA GLY A 53 -9.70 26.22 2.70
C GLY A 53 -8.81 25.81 1.53
N HIS A 54 -8.81 24.51 1.11
CA HIS A 54 -8.05 24.09 -0.06
C HIS A 54 -8.62 24.69 -1.36
N PRO A 55 -7.77 25.12 -2.31
CA PRO A 55 -8.23 25.64 -3.59
C PRO A 55 -8.91 24.58 -4.44
N ALA A 56 -9.74 25.02 -5.39
CA ALA A 56 -10.33 24.10 -6.38
C ALA A 56 -9.27 23.55 -7.32
N LEU A 57 -9.52 22.34 -7.83
CA LEU A 57 -8.71 21.82 -8.93
C LEU A 57 -8.91 22.67 -10.20
N PRO A 58 -7.92 22.72 -11.12
CA PRO A 58 -8.06 23.35 -12.41
C PRO A 58 -9.29 22.86 -13.17
N ALA A 59 -9.86 23.68 -14.04
CA ALA A 59 -11.07 23.34 -14.81
C ALA A 59 -10.95 22.01 -15.58
N GLY A 60 -9.77 21.75 -16.17
CA GLY A 60 -9.47 20.49 -16.88
C GLY A 60 -9.22 19.30 -15.96
N ARG A 61 -9.14 19.50 -14.64
CA ARG A 61 -8.90 18.47 -13.62
C ARG A 61 -7.69 17.56 -13.92
N SER A 62 -6.73 18.06 -14.66
CA SER A 62 -5.47 17.38 -14.96
C SER A 62 -4.31 18.17 -14.38
N LEU A 63 -3.36 17.48 -13.80
CA LEU A 63 -2.15 18.03 -13.19
C LEU A 63 -0.94 17.26 -13.70
N GLU A 64 0.20 17.94 -13.77
CA GLU A 64 1.48 17.26 -13.96
C GLU A 64 2.03 16.85 -12.58
N PHE A 65 2.41 15.58 -12.47
CA PHE A 65 2.91 15.01 -11.24
C PHE A 65 3.99 13.97 -11.54
N ASP A 66 5.20 14.16 -11.02
CA ASP A 66 6.37 13.29 -11.31
C ASP A 66 6.61 13.08 -12.82
N GLY A 67 6.43 14.11 -13.64
CA GLY A 67 6.58 14.04 -15.11
C GLY A 67 5.46 13.30 -15.84
N MET A 68 4.37 12.98 -15.15
CA MET A 68 3.21 12.29 -15.72
C MET A 68 1.96 13.18 -15.67
N THR A 69 1.15 13.14 -16.73
CA THR A 69 -0.19 13.75 -16.69
C THR A 69 -1.14 12.88 -15.86
N VAL A 70 -1.69 13.46 -14.79
CA VAL A 70 -2.65 12.82 -13.89
C VAL A 70 -4.00 13.50 -13.99
N ALA A 71 -5.01 12.79 -14.48
CA ALA A 71 -6.38 13.27 -14.50
C ALA A 71 -7.11 12.89 -13.22
N HIS A 72 -7.78 13.85 -12.60
CA HIS A 72 -8.55 13.69 -11.37
C HIS A 72 -10.06 13.89 -11.60
N PRO A 73 -10.76 13.01 -12.31
CA PRO A 73 -12.20 13.13 -12.45
C PRO A 73 -12.87 13.04 -11.08
N ARG A 74 -14.03 13.70 -10.93
CA ARG A 74 -14.79 13.63 -9.68
C ARG A 74 -15.52 12.29 -9.59
N TYR A 75 -15.20 11.48 -8.56
CA TYR A 75 -15.91 10.26 -8.28
C TYR A 75 -17.19 10.55 -7.50
N LEU A 76 -18.31 10.47 -8.21
CA LEU A 76 -19.65 10.76 -7.68
C LEU A 76 -20.33 9.46 -7.24
N PHE A 77 -20.77 9.40 -6.01
CA PHE A 77 -21.56 8.31 -5.44
C PHE A 77 -22.41 8.81 -4.27
N PRO A 78 -23.56 8.19 -3.96
CA PRO A 78 -24.33 8.48 -2.77
C PRO A 78 -23.61 7.94 -1.53
N PRO A 79 -23.28 8.78 -0.52
CA PRO A 79 -22.59 8.33 0.67
C PRO A 79 -23.50 7.42 1.50
N LYS A 80 -22.93 6.32 2.01
CA LYS A 80 -23.59 5.33 2.88
C LYS A 80 -24.71 4.49 2.25
N VAL A 81 -25.20 4.84 1.05
CA VAL A 81 -26.29 4.14 0.35
C VAL A 81 -25.76 3.54 -0.95
N GLY A 82 -26.33 2.39 -1.38
CA GLY A 82 -26.02 1.80 -2.68
C GLY A 82 -24.56 1.32 -2.83
N ARG A 83 -23.92 0.82 -1.77
CA ARG A 83 -22.49 0.37 -1.80
C ARG A 83 -22.23 -0.68 -2.86
N SER A 84 -23.21 -1.53 -3.21
CA SER A 84 -23.13 -2.51 -4.29
C SER A 84 -22.99 -1.88 -5.69
N TRP A 85 -23.31 -0.61 -5.83
CA TRP A 85 -23.25 0.14 -7.10
C TRP A 85 -22.01 1.02 -7.23
N TYR A 86 -21.14 1.09 -6.23
CA TYR A 86 -19.96 1.96 -6.22
C TYR A 86 -19.07 1.77 -7.45
N GLY A 87 -18.88 0.54 -7.93
CA GLY A 87 -18.14 0.31 -9.17
C GLY A 87 -18.78 0.93 -10.40
N ARG A 88 -20.13 0.94 -10.49
CA ARG A 88 -20.84 1.60 -11.60
C ARG A 88 -20.70 3.13 -11.54
N PHE A 89 -20.78 3.71 -10.34
CA PHE A 89 -20.52 5.13 -10.14
C PHE A 89 -19.09 5.49 -10.49
N TYR A 90 -18.13 4.63 -10.10
CA TYR A 90 -16.72 4.79 -10.46
C TYR A 90 -16.55 4.78 -11.98
N LEU A 91 -17.03 3.73 -12.65
CA LEU A 91 -16.98 3.59 -14.09
C LEU A 91 -17.51 4.85 -14.80
N LYS A 92 -18.72 5.29 -14.43
CA LYS A 92 -19.34 6.51 -15.01
C LYS A 92 -18.49 7.76 -14.77
N SER A 93 -17.88 7.87 -13.62
CA SER A 93 -17.05 9.02 -13.24
C SER A 93 -15.73 9.11 -14.02
N VAL A 94 -15.19 7.99 -14.50
CA VAL A 94 -13.93 7.95 -15.25
C VAL A 94 -14.09 7.91 -16.77
N GLU A 95 -15.30 7.63 -17.29
CA GLU A 95 -15.55 7.47 -18.74
C GLU A 95 -15.06 8.64 -19.60
N ASN A 96 -15.34 9.88 -19.20
CA ASN A 96 -14.91 11.06 -19.96
C ASN A 96 -13.39 11.24 -19.94
N ALA A 97 -12.72 11.01 -18.80
CA ALA A 97 -11.28 11.07 -18.71
C ALA A 97 -10.62 9.96 -19.54
N PHE A 98 -11.23 8.78 -19.56
CA PHE A 98 -10.79 7.67 -20.39
C PHE A 98 -10.94 7.98 -21.89
N ALA A 99 -12.08 8.49 -22.32
CA ALA A 99 -12.29 8.89 -23.72
C ALA A 99 -11.28 9.95 -24.19
N LYS A 100 -10.99 10.95 -23.32
CA LYS A 100 -9.93 11.93 -23.59
C LYS A 100 -8.56 11.27 -23.71
N ALA A 101 -8.21 10.34 -22.80
CA ALA A 101 -6.96 9.61 -22.88
C ALA A 101 -6.85 8.74 -24.14
N LEU A 102 -7.95 8.12 -24.61
CA LEU A 102 -7.98 7.39 -25.86
C LEU A 102 -7.64 8.30 -27.05
N ALA A 103 -8.25 9.47 -27.12
CA ALA A 103 -8.06 10.41 -28.24
C ALA A 103 -6.63 10.99 -28.26
N GLU A 104 -6.12 11.44 -27.12
CA GLU A 104 -4.86 12.19 -27.02
C GLU A 104 -3.62 11.31 -26.80
N PHE A 105 -3.75 10.28 -25.97
CA PHE A 105 -2.61 9.46 -25.53
C PHE A 105 -2.53 8.12 -26.27
N ARG A 106 -3.68 7.60 -26.74
CA ARG A 106 -3.79 6.31 -27.45
C ARG A 106 -3.10 5.18 -26.69
N PRO A 107 -3.57 4.86 -25.48
CA PRO A 107 -2.95 3.82 -24.65
C PRO A 107 -3.02 2.46 -25.36
N THR A 108 -1.98 1.65 -25.18
CA THR A 108 -1.90 0.29 -25.70
C THR A 108 -2.03 -0.77 -24.61
N LEU A 109 -2.12 -0.32 -23.35
CA LEU A 109 -2.36 -1.16 -22.17
C LEU A 109 -3.05 -0.33 -21.08
N LEU A 110 -4.03 -0.94 -20.41
CA LEU A 110 -4.61 -0.41 -19.18
C LEU A 110 -3.98 -1.14 -17.99
N PHE A 111 -3.54 -0.40 -17.00
CA PHE A 111 -3.01 -0.93 -15.75
C PHE A 111 -3.84 -0.46 -14.57
N ALA A 112 -4.39 -1.39 -13.79
CA ALA A 112 -5.16 -1.08 -12.59
C ALA A 112 -4.47 -1.67 -11.36
N PRO A 113 -3.73 -0.88 -10.56
CA PRO A 113 -3.08 -1.36 -9.35
C PRO A 113 -4.05 -1.47 -8.16
N TRP A 114 -5.23 -2.00 -8.38
CA TRP A 114 -6.27 -2.34 -7.41
C TRP A 114 -7.43 -3.09 -8.08
N ALA A 115 -7.90 -4.19 -7.49
CA ALA A 115 -8.89 -5.04 -8.16
C ALA A 115 -10.27 -4.38 -8.30
N TYR A 116 -10.81 -3.76 -7.23
CA TYR A 116 -12.14 -3.16 -7.25
C TYR A 116 -12.18 -1.86 -6.42
N PRO A 117 -12.71 -0.75 -6.96
CA PRO A 117 -13.46 -0.63 -8.21
C PRO A 117 -12.62 -0.43 -9.48
N ASP A 118 -11.32 -0.15 -9.35
CA ASP A 118 -10.41 0.32 -10.40
C ASP A 118 -10.27 -0.72 -11.52
N GLY A 119 -9.85 -1.95 -11.19
CA GLY A 119 -9.68 -3.05 -12.14
C GLY A 119 -10.99 -3.46 -12.80
N TRP A 120 -12.09 -3.48 -12.04
CA TRP A 120 -13.41 -3.78 -12.60
C TRP A 120 -13.82 -2.76 -13.68
N ALA A 121 -13.59 -1.48 -13.45
CA ALA A 121 -13.87 -0.44 -14.43
C ALA A 121 -12.89 -0.50 -15.60
N ALA A 122 -11.60 -0.73 -15.34
CA ALA A 122 -10.58 -0.89 -16.38
C ALA A 122 -10.92 -2.03 -17.35
N VAL A 123 -11.33 -3.21 -16.85
CA VAL A 123 -11.76 -4.34 -17.70
C VAL A 123 -12.95 -3.97 -18.59
N LYS A 124 -13.93 -3.26 -18.06
CA LYS A 124 -15.08 -2.84 -18.88
C LYS A 124 -14.72 -1.84 -19.98
N LEU A 125 -13.85 -0.88 -19.64
CA LEU A 125 -13.38 0.12 -20.60
C LEU A 125 -12.40 -0.49 -21.61
N GLY A 126 -11.48 -1.34 -21.17
CA GLY A 126 -10.53 -2.03 -22.03
C GLY A 126 -11.22 -2.89 -23.07
N ARG A 127 -12.21 -3.68 -22.66
CA ARG A 127 -13.03 -4.48 -23.58
C ARG A 127 -13.76 -3.66 -24.63
N ARG A 128 -14.28 -2.48 -24.25
CA ARG A 128 -14.96 -1.57 -25.20
C ARG A 128 -13.97 -0.96 -26.20
N ALA A 129 -12.74 -0.74 -25.77
CA ALA A 129 -11.71 -0.08 -26.58
C ALA A 129 -10.74 -1.05 -27.29
N GLY A 130 -10.87 -2.37 -27.08
CA GLY A 130 -9.93 -3.37 -27.62
C GLY A 130 -8.53 -3.24 -27.02
N ILE A 131 -8.41 -2.80 -25.75
CA ILE A 131 -7.12 -2.58 -25.09
C ILE A 131 -6.96 -3.61 -23.96
N PRO A 132 -5.84 -4.37 -23.90
CA PRO A 132 -5.57 -5.34 -22.85
C PRO A 132 -5.45 -4.67 -21.49
N VAL A 133 -5.88 -5.40 -20.45
CA VAL A 133 -5.95 -4.91 -19.08
C VAL A 133 -5.14 -5.80 -18.15
N VAL A 134 -4.22 -5.19 -17.41
CA VAL A 134 -3.51 -5.84 -16.31
C VAL A 134 -3.98 -5.26 -14.97
N ILE A 135 -4.36 -6.14 -14.04
CA ILE A 135 -4.74 -5.79 -12.68
C ILE A 135 -3.62 -6.23 -11.73
N GLN A 136 -3.22 -5.35 -10.81
CA GLN A 136 -2.34 -5.72 -9.71
C GLN A 136 -3.11 -5.75 -8.38
N CYS A 137 -2.93 -6.83 -7.62
CA CYS A 137 -3.57 -7.08 -6.34
C CYS A 137 -2.56 -6.96 -5.21
N HIS A 138 -2.90 -6.17 -4.17
CA HIS A 138 -1.99 -5.82 -3.08
C HIS A 138 -2.29 -6.48 -1.73
N GLY A 139 -3.43 -7.14 -1.58
CA GLY A 139 -3.84 -7.82 -0.33
C GLY A 139 -5.26 -7.47 0.06
N SER A 140 -5.51 -6.34 0.70
CA SER A 140 -6.85 -6.02 1.21
C SER A 140 -7.94 -5.87 0.15
N ASP A 141 -7.59 -5.70 -1.10
CA ASP A 141 -8.50 -5.73 -2.26
C ASP A 141 -9.01 -7.15 -2.58
N VAL A 142 -8.22 -8.17 -2.29
CA VAL A 142 -8.54 -9.59 -2.46
C VAL A 142 -8.96 -10.21 -1.12
N LEU A 143 -8.07 -10.19 -0.11
CA LEU A 143 -8.23 -10.89 1.17
C LEU A 143 -9.43 -10.40 2.00
N LEU A 144 -9.80 -9.11 1.88
CA LEU A 144 -10.95 -8.55 2.59
C LEU A 144 -12.23 -8.49 1.74
N SER A 145 -12.17 -8.98 0.51
CA SER A 145 -13.33 -8.96 -0.40
C SER A 145 -14.49 -9.79 0.13
N ASP A 146 -14.20 -10.90 0.81
CA ASP A 146 -15.18 -11.87 1.33
C ASP A 146 -16.09 -11.28 2.41
N ARG A 147 -15.68 -10.22 3.09
CA ARG A 147 -16.51 -9.50 4.07
C ARG A 147 -17.75 -8.84 3.46
N PHE A 148 -17.78 -8.68 2.13
CA PHE A 148 -18.86 -8.00 1.41
C PHE A 148 -19.19 -8.77 0.11
N PRO A 149 -20.27 -9.56 0.06
CA PRO A 149 -20.60 -10.42 -1.09
C PRO A 149 -20.66 -9.68 -2.44
N SER A 150 -21.24 -8.49 -2.47
CA SER A 150 -21.29 -7.69 -3.70
C SER A 150 -19.91 -7.22 -4.18
N ARG A 151 -19.01 -6.88 -3.26
CA ARG A 151 -17.63 -6.51 -3.58
C ARG A 151 -16.86 -7.75 -4.07
N ARG A 152 -16.99 -8.87 -3.36
CA ARG A 152 -16.37 -10.14 -3.77
C ARG A 152 -16.75 -10.52 -5.20
N LYS A 153 -18.06 -10.52 -5.51
CA LYS A 153 -18.55 -10.81 -6.88
C LYS A 153 -17.87 -9.92 -7.92
N ARG A 154 -17.73 -8.62 -7.66
CA ARG A 154 -17.10 -7.67 -8.60
C ARG A 154 -15.58 -7.83 -8.68
N THR A 155 -14.94 -8.16 -7.56
CA THR A 155 -13.50 -8.48 -7.55
C THR A 155 -13.23 -9.72 -8.40
N VAL A 156 -13.99 -10.81 -8.20
CA VAL A 156 -13.88 -12.04 -9.01
C VAL A 156 -14.13 -11.71 -10.49
N GLU A 157 -15.22 -11.02 -10.82
CA GLU A 157 -15.52 -10.59 -12.22
C GLU A 157 -14.35 -9.82 -12.85
N ALA A 158 -13.69 -8.95 -12.07
CA ALA A 158 -12.56 -8.16 -12.56
C ALA A 158 -11.33 -9.02 -12.83
N VAL A 159 -10.89 -9.80 -11.82
CA VAL A 159 -9.63 -10.54 -11.92
C VAL A 159 -9.70 -11.73 -12.89
N THR A 160 -10.87 -12.39 -13.02
CA THR A 160 -11.05 -13.47 -14.00
C THR A 160 -11.20 -12.98 -15.44
N ALA A 161 -11.59 -11.73 -15.62
CA ALA A 161 -11.83 -11.13 -16.93
C ALA A 161 -10.65 -10.29 -17.44
N ALA A 162 -9.63 -10.02 -16.62
CA ALA A 162 -8.42 -9.31 -17.01
C ALA A 162 -7.54 -10.19 -17.91
N ASP A 163 -6.77 -9.54 -18.80
CA ASP A 163 -5.81 -10.22 -19.67
C ASP A 163 -4.57 -10.68 -18.90
N GLY A 164 -4.21 -9.95 -17.84
CA GLY A 164 -3.16 -10.32 -16.91
C GLY A 164 -3.49 -9.90 -15.49
N VAL A 165 -3.02 -10.68 -14.50
CA VAL A 165 -3.16 -10.38 -13.08
C VAL A 165 -1.80 -10.52 -12.40
N VAL A 166 -1.43 -9.52 -11.62
CA VAL A 166 -0.22 -9.51 -10.80
C VAL A 166 -0.59 -9.63 -9.34
N ALA A 167 -0.02 -10.61 -8.65
CA ALA A 167 -0.08 -10.76 -7.21
C ALA A 167 1.23 -10.29 -6.59
N VAL A 168 1.19 -9.55 -5.47
CA VAL A 168 2.41 -9.11 -4.78
C VAL A 168 3.00 -10.19 -3.85
N SER A 169 2.35 -11.35 -3.72
CA SER A 169 2.80 -12.51 -2.94
C SER A 169 2.23 -13.80 -3.50
N ARG A 170 2.79 -14.94 -3.11
CA ARG A 170 2.24 -16.27 -3.41
C ARG A 170 0.90 -16.49 -2.71
N ASP A 171 0.78 -16.07 -1.46
CA ASP A 171 -0.49 -16.12 -0.72
C ASP A 171 -1.63 -15.44 -1.50
N ILE A 172 -1.41 -14.24 -2.04
CA ILE A 172 -2.40 -13.57 -2.89
C ILE A 172 -2.63 -14.33 -4.20
N ALA A 173 -1.60 -14.90 -4.80
CA ALA A 173 -1.74 -15.69 -6.03
C ALA A 173 -2.60 -16.94 -5.80
N GLU A 174 -2.44 -17.62 -4.67
CA GLU A 174 -3.30 -18.77 -4.27
C GLU A 174 -4.76 -18.34 -4.11
N HIS A 175 -5.03 -17.22 -3.46
CA HIS A 175 -6.38 -16.65 -3.34
C HIS A 175 -6.98 -16.30 -4.71
N LEU A 176 -6.20 -15.71 -5.61
CA LEU A 176 -6.63 -15.38 -6.97
C LEU A 176 -6.93 -16.63 -7.81
N THR A 177 -6.10 -17.67 -7.67
CA THR A 177 -6.35 -18.99 -8.30
C THR A 177 -7.65 -19.61 -7.78
N ALA A 178 -7.88 -19.54 -6.46
CA ALA A 178 -9.14 -20.00 -5.86
C ALA A 178 -10.36 -19.15 -6.30
N MET A 179 -10.16 -17.91 -6.75
CA MET A 179 -11.18 -17.07 -7.37
C MET A 179 -11.42 -17.40 -8.86
N GLY A 180 -10.62 -18.28 -9.46
CA GLY A 180 -10.75 -18.72 -10.85
C GLY A 180 -9.87 -17.95 -11.84
N VAL A 181 -8.82 -17.27 -11.38
CA VAL A 181 -7.82 -16.69 -12.28
C VAL A 181 -6.96 -17.80 -12.87
N ALA A 182 -6.88 -17.87 -14.20
CA ALA A 182 -6.12 -18.88 -14.92
C ALA A 182 -4.61 -18.69 -14.69
N PRO A 183 -3.85 -19.78 -14.43
CA PRO A 183 -2.43 -19.70 -14.07
C PRO A 183 -1.56 -18.98 -15.11
N GLU A 184 -1.87 -19.11 -16.39
CA GLU A 184 -1.15 -18.47 -17.49
C GLU A 184 -1.31 -16.92 -17.50
N ARG A 185 -2.38 -16.41 -16.87
CA ARG A 185 -2.64 -14.96 -16.72
C ARG A 185 -2.13 -14.40 -15.41
N LEU A 186 -1.68 -15.26 -14.48
CA LEU A 186 -1.28 -14.87 -13.14
C LEU A 186 0.25 -14.82 -13.04
N ARG A 187 0.76 -13.73 -12.47
CA ARG A 187 2.20 -13.56 -12.20
C ARG A 187 2.40 -13.06 -10.77
N VAL A 188 3.34 -13.67 -10.05
CA VAL A 188 3.79 -13.14 -8.75
C VAL A 188 4.94 -12.19 -8.99
N ILE A 189 4.77 -10.91 -8.60
CA ILE A 189 5.80 -9.88 -8.67
C ILE A 189 5.86 -9.19 -7.32
N TYR A 190 6.84 -9.54 -6.51
CA TYR A 190 7.05 -8.91 -5.20
C TYR A 190 7.43 -7.45 -5.34
N ASP A 191 6.95 -6.64 -4.41
CA ASP A 191 7.36 -5.24 -4.31
C ASP A 191 8.84 -5.12 -3.92
N GLY A 192 9.40 -3.96 -4.23
CA GLY A 192 10.75 -3.59 -3.84
C GLY A 192 10.76 -2.25 -3.13
N VAL A 193 11.92 -1.85 -2.67
CA VAL A 193 12.17 -0.55 -2.05
C VAL A 193 13.10 0.30 -2.90
N ASP A 194 13.08 1.60 -2.69
CA ASP A 194 14.05 2.51 -3.30
C ASP A 194 15.37 2.45 -2.52
N PRO A 195 16.45 1.86 -3.09
CA PRO A 195 17.70 1.69 -2.38
C PRO A 195 18.47 3.01 -2.20
N ALA A 196 18.12 4.07 -2.96
CA ALA A 196 18.68 5.40 -2.75
C ALA A 196 18.09 6.07 -1.51
N LYS A 197 16.92 5.63 -1.05
CA LYS A 197 16.20 6.19 0.07
C LYS A 197 16.30 5.32 1.33
N PHE A 198 16.01 4.03 1.19
CA PHE A 198 16.03 3.06 2.29
C PHE A 198 17.32 2.24 2.22
N TYR A 199 18.28 2.56 3.07
CA TYR A 199 19.57 1.90 3.21
C TYR A 199 20.04 1.95 4.66
N PRO A 200 20.94 1.04 5.09
CA PRO A 200 21.50 1.06 6.43
C PRO A 200 22.29 2.34 6.69
N GLY A 201 22.24 2.83 7.92
CA GLY A 201 22.97 4.07 8.31
C GLY A 201 23.21 4.15 9.81
N SER A 202 23.85 5.24 10.24
CA SER A 202 24.15 5.51 11.63
C SER A 202 22.88 5.72 12.44
N LYS A 203 22.69 4.89 13.48
CA LYS A 203 21.56 4.97 14.39
C LYS A 203 21.61 6.24 15.26
N SER A 204 22.79 6.64 15.72
CA SER A 204 22.95 7.85 16.52
C SER A 204 22.56 9.10 15.73
N GLU A 205 23.09 9.26 14.51
CA GLU A 205 22.72 10.37 13.64
C GLU A 205 21.23 10.38 13.28
N ALA A 206 20.65 9.20 13.05
CA ALA A 206 19.22 9.10 12.80
C ALA A 206 18.38 9.50 14.00
N ARG A 207 18.78 9.11 15.23
CA ARG A 207 18.16 9.56 16.47
C ARG A 207 18.22 11.08 16.63
N ASP A 208 19.36 11.68 16.35
CA ASP A 208 19.52 13.14 16.39
C ASP A 208 18.58 13.84 15.41
N ARG A 209 18.51 13.34 14.15
CA ARG A 209 17.64 13.92 13.11
C ARG A 209 16.14 13.84 13.44
N VAL A 210 15.71 12.77 14.10
CA VAL A 210 14.28 12.60 14.49
C VAL A 210 13.99 13.08 15.92
N GLY A 211 14.98 13.62 16.62
CA GLY A 211 14.82 14.15 17.98
C GLY A 211 14.54 13.08 19.05
N LEU A 212 15.07 11.87 18.87
CA LEU A 212 14.97 10.79 19.84
C LEU A 212 16.15 10.85 20.84
N THR A 213 15.86 11.21 22.07
CA THR A 213 16.82 11.26 23.18
C THR A 213 16.64 10.06 24.13
N GLY A 214 17.69 9.76 24.92
CA GLY A 214 17.68 8.73 25.95
C GLY A 214 18.13 7.35 25.46
N ALA A 215 18.39 6.45 26.44
CA ALA A 215 19.01 5.15 26.22
C ALA A 215 18.02 4.01 26.02
N ASP A 216 16.74 4.21 26.36
CA ASP A 216 15.73 3.17 26.23
C ASP A 216 15.62 2.65 24.80
N PRO A 217 15.47 1.33 24.60
CA PRO A 217 15.18 0.76 23.30
C PRO A 217 13.90 1.32 22.67
N VAL A 218 13.94 1.59 21.39
CA VAL A 218 12.83 2.16 20.62
C VAL A 218 12.16 1.09 19.77
N VAL A 219 10.90 0.82 20.05
CA VAL A 219 10.00 0.03 19.23
C VAL A 219 9.27 1.00 18.29
N LEU A 220 9.24 0.70 17.01
CA LEU A 220 8.58 1.50 15.99
C LEU A 220 7.38 0.76 15.40
N PHE A 221 6.27 1.45 15.24
CA PHE A 221 5.15 1.07 14.39
C PHE A 221 4.95 2.15 13.31
N VAL A 222 4.74 1.75 12.07
CA VAL A 222 4.40 2.65 10.96
C VAL A 222 3.20 2.07 10.21
N GLY A 223 2.10 2.82 10.16
CA GLY A 223 0.90 2.40 9.43
C GLY A 223 -0.35 3.17 9.82
N ASN A 224 -1.40 3.04 9.00
CA ASN A 224 -2.69 3.64 9.32
C ASN A 224 -3.28 3.04 10.60
N LEU A 225 -3.86 3.87 11.46
CA LEU A 225 -4.50 3.44 12.71
C LEU A 225 -5.93 2.94 12.41
N VAL A 226 -6.01 1.74 11.83
CA VAL A 226 -7.24 1.05 11.41
C VAL A 226 -7.27 -0.37 11.99
N PRO A 227 -8.45 -1.01 12.11
CA PRO A 227 -8.59 -2.31 12.80
C PRO A 227 -7.66 -3.41 12.26
N VAL A 228 -7.42 -3.46 10.97
CA VAL A 228 -6.57 -4.49 10.35
C VAL A 228 -5.10 -4.42 10.80
N LYS A 229 -4.62 -3.27 11.29
CA LYS A 229 -3.24 -3.09 11.76
C LYS A 229 -3.03 -3.49 13.22
N ALA A 230 -4.09 -3.79 13.96
CA ALA A 230 -4.08 -4.37 15.32
C ALA A 230 -3.13 -3.67 16.31
N VAL A 231 -3.08 -2.33 16.29
CA VAL A 231 -2.24 -1.55 17.22
C VAL A 231 -2.69 -1.73 18.67
N ASP A 232 -3.95 -2.02 18.91
CA ASP A 232 -4.50 -2.39 20.21
C ASP A 232 -3.84 -3.65 20.80
N VAL A 233 -3.51 -4.65 19.96
CA VAL A 233 -2.75 -5.85 20.36
C VAL A 233 -1.30 -5.48 20.73
N LEU A 234 -0.68 -4.55 20.00
CA LEU A 234 0.65 -4.05 20.34
C LEU A 234 0.64 -3.34 21.70
N LEU A 235 -0.35 -2.51 21.97
CA LEU A 235 -0.49 -1.86 23.28
C LEU A 235 -0.66 -2.85 24.42
N MET A 236 -1.43 -3.94 24.20
CA MET A 236 -1.53 -5.03 25.18
C MET A 236 -0.16 -5.71 25.41
N ALA A 237 0.60 -5.99 24.35
CA ALA A 237 1.95 -6.54 24.47
C ALA A 237 2.88 -5.58 25.23
N CYS A 238 2.82 -4.28 24.98
CA CYS A 238 3.56 -3.26 25.70
C CYS A 238 3.20 -3.24 27.19
N SER A 239 1.93 -3.40 27.58
CA SER A 239 1.53 -3.47 28.99
C SER A 239 2.14 -4.68 29.73
N LEU A 240 2.28 -5.81 29.02
CA LEU A 240 2.95 -6.99 29.57
C LEU A 240 4.45 -6.75 29.78
N LEU A 241 5.11 -6.01 28.87
CA LEU A 241 6.52 -5.63 29.03
C LEU A 241 6.72 -4.72 30.25
N VAL A 242 5.84 -3.72 30.45
CA VAL A 242 5.89 -2.83 31.63
C VAL A 242 5.69 -3.60 32.95
N ARG A 243 4.72 -4.52 32.99
CA ARG A 243 4.49 -5.38 34.17
C ARG A 243 5.71 -6.23 34.51
N ASN A 244 6.55 -6.56 33.55
CA ASN A 244 7.81 -7.28 33.71
C ASN A 244 9.02 -6.32 33.88
N HIS A 245 8.81 -5.06 34.20
CA HIS A 245 9.84 -4.02 34.40
C HIS A 245 10.81 -3.85 33.22
N PHE A 246 10.38 -4.19 31.99
CA PHE A 246 11.20 -4.04 30.78
C PHE A 246 11.15 -2.60 30.26
N ALA A 247 12.32 -1.99 30.12
CA ALA A 247 12.43 -0.62 29.61
C ALA A 247 12.33 -0.60 28.08
N PHE A 248 11.47 0.26 27.54
CA PHE A 248 11.32 0.53 26.09
C PHE A 248 10.52 1.82 25.89
N ARG A 249 10.54 2.34 24.68
CA ARG A 249 9.60 3.35 24.17
C ARG A 249 8.94 2.84 22.91
N LEU A 250 7.65 3.08 22.74
CA LEU A 250 6.91 2.82 21.49
C LEU A 250 6.64 4.15 20.79
N ILE A 251 7.10 4.24 19.55
CA ILE A 251 6.76 5.32 18.61
C ILE A 251 5.79 4.77 17.58
N ALA A 252 4.59 5.34 17.51
CA ALA A 252 3.57 4.99 16.53
C ALA A 252 3.41 6.12 15.51
N ILE A 253 3.76 5.84 14.26
CA ILE A 253 3.66 6.75 13.13
C ILE A 253 2.47 6.36 12.26
N GLY A 254 1.58 7.32 12.02
CA GLY A 254 0.42 7.18 11.17
C GLY A 254 -0.83 7.80 11.77
N GLU A 255 -1.85 7.90 10.93
CA GLU A 255 -3.16 8.45 11.28
C GLU A 255 -4.26 7.42 11.01
N GLY A 256 -5.42 7.64 11.61
CA GLY A 256 -6.59 6.80 11.35
C GLY A 256 -7.70 6.96 12.37
N PRO A 257 -8.88 6.43 12.05
CA PRO A 257 -10.07 6.59 12.88
C PRO A 257 -9.96 5.98 14.28
N LEU A 258 -9.01 5.07 14.50
CA LEU A 258 -8.81 4.44 15.82
C LEU A 258 -7.91 5.25 16.76
N ARG A 259 -7.27 6.34 16.30
CA ARG A 259 -6.33 7.12 17.11
C ARG A 259 -6.89 7.49 18.49
N PRO A 260 -8.08 8.11 18.62
CA PRO A 260 -8.61 8.47 19.94
C PRO A 260 -8.83 7.26 20.85
N LYS A 261 -9.28 6.13 20.28
CA LYS A 261 -9.46 4.88 21.03
C LYS A 261 -8.13 4.30 21.52
N LEU A 262 -7.11 4.34 20.68
CA LEU A 262 -5.77 3.83 21.01
C LEU A 262 -5.07 4.70 22.05
N GLU A 263 -5.23 6.02 21.99
CA GLU A 263 -4.72 6.95 23.02
C GLU A 263 -5.42 6.71 24.38
N ALA A 264 -6.74 6.51 24.39
CA ALA A 264 -7.48 6.15 25.59
C ALA A 264 -7.06 4.79 26.16
N GLN A 265 -6.82 3.79 25.31
CA GLN A 265 -6.30 2.48 25.71
C GLN A 265 -4.88 2.60 26.29
N THR A 266 -4.03 3.43 25.72
CA THR A 266 -2.67 3.71 26.22
C THR A 266 -2.71 4.24 27.64
N ALA A 267 -3.59 5.20 27.93
CA ALA A 267 -3.78 5.75 29.27
C ALA A 267 -4.31 4.69 30.24
N ALA A 268 -5.33 3.93 29.84
CA ALA A 268 -5.93 2.87 30.66
C ALA A 268 -4.93 1.75 31.02
N LEU A 269 -3.95 1.48 30.16
CA LEU A 269 -2.89 0.49 30.36
C LEU A 269 -1.67 1.05 31.13
N GLY A 270 -1.67 2.34 31.53
CA GLY A 270 -0.54 2.98 32.20
C GLY A 270 0.69 3.16 31.32
N LEU A 271 0.50 3.38 30.01
CA LEU A 271 1.57 3.46 29.02
C LEU A 271 1.88 4.87 28.54
N SER A 272 1.25 5.91 29.13
CA SER A 272 1.34 7.30 28.64
C SER A 272 2.77 7.83 28.54
N ASP A 273 3.67 7.43 29.44
CA ASP A 273 5.07 7.83 29.44
C ASP A 273 5.97 7.01 28.49
N ARG A 274 5.42 5.93 27.92
CA ARG A 274 6.16 4.97 27.08
C ARG A 274 5.74 4.98 25.61
N VAL A 275 4.52 5.43 25.32
CA VAL A 275 3.93 5.38 23.97
C VAL A 275 3.69 6.78 23.45
N ARG A 276 4.20 7.06 22.26
CA ARG A 276 4.02 8.34 21.57
C ARG A 276 3.40 8.13 20.19
N PHE A 277 2.24 8.73 19.95
CA PHE A 277 1.59 8.80 18.63
C PHE A 277 2.02 10.10 17.94
N LEU A 278 2.80 9.97 16.86
CA LEU A 278 3.34 11.14 16.13
C LEU A 278 2.39 11.70 15.08
N GLY A 279 1.37 10.91 14.69
CA GLY A 279 0.61 11.23 13.50
C GLY A 279 1.33 10.86 12.20
N SER A 280 0.88 11.41 11.09
CA SER A 280 1.55 11.20 9.80
C SER A 280 2.83 12.03 9.73
N VAL A 281 3.90 11.40 9.26
CA VAL A 281 5.17 12.08 8.94
C VAL A 281 5.42 12.03 7.43
N PRO A 282 6.22 12.94 6.87
CA PRO A 282 6.64 12.86 5.48
C PRO A 282 7.35 11.53 5.20
N HIS A 283 7.00 10.87 4.08
CA HIS A 283 7.59 9.58 3.71
C HIS A 283 9.12 9.65 3.55
N GLU A 284 9.64 10.82 3.26
CA GLU A 284 11.06 11.13 3.14
C GLU A 284 11.83 11.00 4.48
N THR A 285 11.14 11.12 5.61
CA THR A 285 11.74 11.01 6.96
C THR A 285 11.69 9.58 7.52
N LEU A 286 10.89 8.69 6.93
CA LEU A 286 10.74 7.30 7.41
C LEU A 286 12.07 6.52 7.50
N PRO A 287 13.04 6.68 6.57
CA PRO A 287 14.32 5.99 6.69
C PRO A 287 15.05 6.30 8.00
N ASP A 288 14.99 7.55 8.48
CA ASP A 288 15.61 7.92 9.75
C ASP A 288 14.86 7.35 10.95
N TRP A 289 13.53 7.28 10.89
CA TRP A 289 12.74 6.59 11.93
C TRP A 289 13.06 5.11 12.03
N PHE A 290 13.22 4.40 10.88
CA PHE A 290 13.66 3.01 10.88
C PHE A 290 15.07 2.87 11.46
N ARG A 291 16.05 3.64 10.98
CA ARG A 291 17.44 3.60 11.46
C ARG A 291 17.56 3.93 12.96
N ALA A 292 16.75 4.89 13.44
CA ALA A 292 16.73 5.34 14.84
C ALA A 292 16.18 4.27 15.80
N SER A 293 15.41 3.31 15.28
CA SER A 293 14.69 2.31 16.07
C SER A 293 15.50 1.04 16.29
N ASP A 294 15.21 0.34 17.36
CA ASP A 294 15.81 -0.95 17.71
C ASP A 294 15.03 -2.12 17.15
N LEU A 295 13.71 -1.93 16.98
CA LEU A 295 12.79 -2.94 16.49
C LEU A 295 11.60 -2.29 15.81
N PHE A 296 11.24 -2.80 14.64
CA PHE A 296 9.98 -2.48 13.99
C PHE A 296 8.93 -3.56 14.29
N VAL A 297 7.69 -3.18 14.59
CA VAL A 297 6.62 -4.13 14.94
C VAL A 297 5.39 -3.89 14.08
N LEU A 298 4.87 -4.97 13.45
CA LEU A 298 3.67 -4.95 12.62
C LEU A 298 2.71 -6.08 13.00
N PRO A 299 1.79 -5.88 13.95
CA PRO A 299 0.92 -6.93 14.51
C PRO A 299 -0.36 -7.18 13.71
N SER A 300 -0.37 -6.86 12.43
CA SER A 300 -1.55 -6.84 11.57
C SER A 300 -2.34 -8.15 11.56
N HIS A 301 -3.67 -8.05 11.36
CA HIS A 301 -4.55 -9.21 11.18
C HIS A 301 -4.58 -9.73 9.74
N SER A 302 -4.21 -8.91 8.75
CA SER A 302 -4.19 -9.28 7.32
C SER A 302 -3.30 -8.32 6.55
N GLU A 303 -2.44 -8.86 5.69
CA GLU A 303 -1.54 -8.10 4.80
C GLU A 303 -1.37 -8.85 3.47
N GLY A 304 -0.97 -8.09 2.42
CA GLY A 304 -0.30 -8.70 1.29
C GLY A 304 1.19 -8.90 1.61
N VAL A 305 2.06 -8.11 0.97
CA VAL A 305 3.43 -7.88 1.45
C VAL A 305 3.53 -6.41 1.85
N PRO A 306 3.59 -6.10 3.15
CA PRO A 306 3.63 -4.70 3.59
C PRO A 306 4.98 -4.06 3.27
N THR A 307 4.96 -3.00 2.47
CA THR A 307 6.18 -2.29 2.04
C THR A 307 7.00 -1.78 3.23
N VAL A 308 6.36 -1.42 4.33
CA VAL A 308 7.03 -0.97 5.56
C VAL A 308 7.96 -2.02 6.19
N LEU A 309 7.69 -3.34 6.01
CA LEU A 309 8.61 -4.40 6.43
C LEU A 309 9.83 -4.49 5.50
N LEU A 310 9.63 -4.26 4.21
CA LEU A 310 10.73 -4.19 3.25
C LEU A 310 11.58 -2.94 3.50
N GLU A 311 10.95 -1.80 3.82
CA GLU A 311 11.61 -0.54 4.16
C GLU A 311 12.42 -0.66 5.46
N ALA A 312 11.85 -1.26 6.52
CA ALA A 312 12.57 -1.56 7.76
C ALA A 312 13.78 -2.47 7.51
N SER A 313 13.57 -3.56 6.76
CA SER A 313 14.66 -4.48 6.39
C SER A 313 15.76 -3.79 5.60
N ALA A 314 15.41 -2.89 4.69
CA ALA A 314 16.34 -2.10 3.88
C ALA A 314 17.19 -1.17 4.74
N CYS A 315 16.61 -0.56 5.76
CA CYS A 315 17.32 0.28 6.74
C CYS A 315 18.15 -0.52 7.75
N GLY A 316 18.10 -1.85 7.71
CA GLY A 316 18.80 -2.72 8.66
C GLY A 316 18.06 -2.92 9.98
N THR A 317 16.83 -2.42 10.11
CA THR A 317 16.02 -2.54 11.32
C THR A 317 15.40 -3.93 11.40
N PRO A 318 15.62 -4.70 12.47
CA PRO A 318 14.95 -5.97 12.68
C PRO A 318 13.46 -5.76 12.91
N TRP A 319 12.65 -6.79 12.66
CA TRP A 319 11.21 -6.66 12.84
C TRP A 319 10.53 -7.89 13.43
N VAL A 320 9.42 -7.64 14.14
CA VAL A 320 8.46 -8.65 14.59
C VAL A 320 7.13 -8.35 13.90
N ALA A 321 6.53 -9.37 13.28
CA ALA A 321 5.25 -9.21 12.60
C ALA A 321 4.34 -10.42 12.77
N SER A 322 3.03 -10.23 12.59
CA SER A 322 2.09 -11.35 12.56
C SER A 322 2.33 -12.26 11.36
N ARG A 323 2.15 -13.57 11.56
CA ARG A 323 2.21 -14.59 10.51
C ARG A 323 0.92 -14.56 9.69
N VAL A 324 0.78 -13.58 8.80
CA VAL A 324 -0.42 -13.39 7.95
C VAL A 324 -0.02 -13.03 6.52
N GLY A 325 -0.82 -13.50 5.56
CA GLY A 325 -0.66 -13.19 4.14
C GLY A 325 0.76 -13.48 3.63
N GLY A 326 1.31 -12.58 2.84
CA GLY A 326 2.66 -12.71 2.28
C GLY A 326 3.81 -12.36 3.23
N ILE A 327 3.56 -12.02 4.52
CA ILE A 327 4.64 -11.69 5.47
C ILE A 327 5.61 -12.86 5.68
N PRO A 328 5.16 -14.14 5.79
CA PRO A 328 6.07 -15.28 5.91
C PRO A 328 7.05 -15.42 4.74
N GLU A 329 6.67 -14.94 3.56
CA GLU A 329 7.51 -15.03 2.34
C GLU A 329 8.73 -14.11 2.37
N ILE A 330 8.73 -13.12 3.27
CA ILE A 330 9.81 -12.13 3.43
C ILE A 330 10.56 -12.29 4.75
N GLU A 331 10.25 -13.34 5.54
CA GLU A 331 10.93 -13.64 6.80
C GLU A 331 12.43 -13.91 6.55
N ARG A 332 13.27 -13.39 7.44
CA ARG A 332 14.73 -13.55 7.39
C ARG A 332 15.26 -13.99 8.75
N THR A 333 15.88 -15.15 8.79
CA THR A 333 16.45 -15.72 10.02
C THR A 333 17.37 -14.73 10.72
N GLY A 334 17.19 -14.59 12.02
CA GLY A 334 18.00 -13.75 12.90
C GLY A 334 17.68 -12.24 12.85
N ARG A 335 16.84 -11.79 11.89
CA ARG A 335 16.47 -10.37 11.75
C ARG A 335 14.97 -10.11 11.77
N SER A 336 14.19 -11.17 11.70
CA SER A 336 12.73 -11.10 11.75
C SER A 336 12.18 -12.22 12.61
N LYS A 337 11.01 -11.98 13.18
CA LYS A 337 10.28 -12.97 13.96
C LYS A 337 8.80 -12.90 13.62
N LEU A 338 8.25 -14.03 13.29
CA LEU A 338 6.80 -14.18 13.10
C LEU A 338 6.13 -14.61 14.39
N VAL A 339 4.99 -14.00 14.66
CA VAL A 339 4.13 -14.31 15.79
C VAL A 339 2.70 -14.63 15.32
N THR A 340 1.98 -15.36 16.14
CA THR A 340 0.55 -15.62 15.90
C THR A 340 -0.24 -14.31 15.92
N PRO A 341 -1.13 -14.06 14.95
CA PRO A 341 -2.00 -12.88 14.98
C PRO A 341 -2.85 -12.86 16.25
N ASN A 342 -3.10 -11.66 16.78
CA ASN A 342 -3.89 -11.45 18.00
C ASN A 342 -3.35 -12.16 19.26
N ALA A 343 -2.04 -12.39 19.36
CA ALA A 343 -1.36 -13.05 20.49
C ALA A 343 -0.43 -12.08 21.24
N PRO A 344 -0.95 -11.20 22.11
CA PRO A 344 -0.16 -10.16 22.78
C PRO A 344 0.94 -10.73 23.68
N VAL A 345 0.78 -11.91 24.26
CA VAL A 345 1.80 -12.57 25.09
C VAL A 345 3.00 -13.01 24.24
N GLU A 346 2.73 -13.66 23.10
CA GLU A 346 3.78 -14.09 22.16
C GLU A 346 4.49 -12.86 21.56
N LEU A 347 3.72 -11.82 21.20
CA LEU A 347 4.26 -10.56 20.72
C LEU A 347 5.19 -9.89 21.73
N ALA A 348 4.79 -9.81 23.00
CA ALA A 348 5.62 -9.27 24.08
C ALA A 348 6.92 -10.07 24.26
N ALA A 349 6.84 -11.41 24.26
CA ALA A 349 8.00 -12.27 24.34
C ALA A 349 8.96 -12.08 23.16
N ALA A 350 8.43 -11.97 21.94
CA ALA A 350 9.22 -11.72 20.73
C ALA A 350 9.91 -10.34 20.77
N ILE A 351 9.21 -9.28 21.18
CA ILE A 351 9.77 -7.93 21.35
C ILE A 351 10.92 -7.98 22.38
N ARG A 352 10.66 -8.53 23.56
CA ARG A 352 11.69 -8.66 24.61
C ARG A 352 12.90 -9.44 24.11
N GLY A 353 12.68 -10.58 23.46
CA GLY A 353 13.76 -11.42 22.94
C GLY A 353 14.67 -10.67 21.96
N HIS A 354 14.10 -9.88 21.06
CA HIS A 354 14.89 -9.06 20.11
C HIS A 354 15.64 -7.92 20.79
N LEU A 355 15.00 -7.24 21.73
CA LEU A 355 15.62 -6.09 22.41
C LEU A 355 16.67 -6.50 23.47
N SER A 356 16.62 -7.74 23.99
CA SER A 356 17.60 -8.28 24.93
C SER A 356 18.77 -8.98 24.25
N ALA A 357 18.63 -9.40 23.01
CA ALA A 357 19.70 -10.04 22.26
C ALA A 357 20.68 -8.99 21.71
N PRO A 358 22.01 -9.25 21.77
CA PRO A 358 22.93 -8.41 21.03
C PRO A 358 22.55 -8.45 19.54
N ALA A 359 22.58 -7.29 18.88
CA ALA A 359 22.28 -7.21 17.46
C ALA A 359 23.14 -8.23 16.72
N SER A 360 22.53 -9.24 16.13
CA SER A 360 23.25 -10.23 15.32
C SER A 360 23.89 -9.50 14.15
N VAL A 361 25.20 -9.46 14.20
CA VAL A 361 26.02 -8.64 13.30
C VAL A 361 26.14 -9.32 11.95
N GLY A 362 25.48 -8.80 10.98
CA GLY A 362 25.69 -9.04 9.55
C GLY A 362 24.98 -7.93 8.81
N ALA A 363 25.61 -7.34 7.80
CA ALA A 363 24.90 -6.41 6.93
C ALA A 363 23.65 -7.13 6.37
N PRO A 364 22.47 -6.52 6.40
CA PRO A 364 21.30 -7.12 5.78
C PRO A 364 21.62 -7.34 4.29
N PRO A 365 21.17 -8.46 3.71
CA PRO A 365 21.27 -8.60 2.26
C PRO A 365 20.54 -7.40 1.63
N PRO A 366 21.07 -6.86 0.51
CA PRO A 366 20.46 -5.70 -0.13
C PRO A 366 18.98 -5.99 -0.41
N PRO A 367 18.08 -5.05 -0.11
CA PRO A 367 16.66 -5.22 -0.40
C PRO A 367 16.47 -5.34 -1.91
N ARG A 368 15.39 -6.01 -2.31
CA ARG A 368 14.98 -6.01 -3.72
C ARG A 368 14.73 -4.57 -4.16
N PRO A 369 15.43 -4.05 -5.20
CA PRO A 369 15.15 -2.71 -5.71
C PRO A 369 13.77 -2.66 -6.37
N VAL A 370 13.04 -1.57 -6.18
CA VAL A 370 11.74 -1.36 -6.83
C VAL A 370 11.88 -1.36 -8.36
N GLN A 371 13.00 -0.95 -8.92
CA GLN A 371 13.31 -1.02 -10.34
C GLN A 371 13.29 -2.47 -10.88
N ALA A 372 13.69 -3.45 -10.06
CA ALA A 372 13.59 -4.86 -10.45
C ALA A 372 12.13 -5.32 -10.55
N ALA A 373 11.28 -4.91 -9.61
CA ALA A 373 9.85 -5.20 -9.67
C ALA A 373 9.18 -4.54 -10.90
N VAL A 374 9.57 -3.30 -11.21
CA VAL A 374 9.05 -2.58 -12.39
C VAL A 374 9.52 -3.22 -13.70
N ARG A 375 10.79 -3.67 -13.80
CA ARG A 375 11.25 -4.42 -14.98
C ARG A 375 10.47 -5.72 -15.22
N GLU A 376 10.17 -6.48 -14.16
CA GLU A 376 9.34 -7.69 -14.29
C GLU A 376 7.90 -7.34 -14.69
N LEU A 377 7.37 -6.23 -14.18
CA LEU A 377 6.05 -5.74 -14.56
C LEU A 377 6.01 -5.34 -16.04
N ILE A 378 7.04 -4.64 -16.54
CA ILE A 378 7.18 -4.29 -17.96
C ILE A 378 7.26 -5.55 -18.84
N ALA A 379 8.09 -6.52 -18.46
CA ALA A 379 8.19 -7.79 -19.19
C ALA A 379 6.85 -8.54 -19.22
N PHE A 380 6.10 -8.50 -18.12
CA PHE A 380 4.76 -9.06 -18.09
C PHE A 380 3.78 -8.30 -19.00
N PHE A 381 3.83 -6.97 -19.02
CA PHE A 381 3.03 -6.17 -19.95
C PHE A 381 3.34 -6.46 -21.42
N GLU A 382 4.61 -6.72 -21.74
CA GLU A 382 5.06 -7.06 -23.10
C GLU A 382 4.57 -8.44 -23.56
N SER A 383 4.32 -9.35 -22.61
CA SER A 383 3.77 -10.68 -22.89
C SER A 383 2.26 -10.69 -23.14
N MET A 384 1.56 -9.56 -22.90
CA MET A 384 0.12 -9.49 -23.15
C MET A 384 -0.22 -9.59 -24.64
N PRO A 385 -1.33 -10.25 -25.00
CA PRO A 385 -1.79 -10.32 -26.38
C PRO A 385 -1.96 -8.89 -26.93
N ARG A 386 -1.29 -8.60 -28.02
CA ARG A 386 -1.49 -7.36 -28.77
C ARG A 386 -2.51 -7.67 -29.87
N ASP A 387 -3.77 -7.31 -29.65
CA ASP A 387 -4.72 -7.36 -30.74
C ASP A 387 -4.23 -6.44 -31.87
N SER A 388 -4.00 -7.03 -33.05
CA SER A 388 -3.43 -6.36 -34.21
C SER A 388 -4.39 -5.34 -34.86
N ASN A 389 -5.55 -5.05 -34.25
CA ASN A 389 -6.51 -4.10 -34.83
C ASN A 389 -7.25 -3.25 -33.77
N PRO A 390 -6.68 -2.09 -33.35
CA PRO A 390 -7.36 -1.17 -32.43
C PRO A 390 -8.53 -0.38 -33.06
N LEU A 391 -8.90 -0.62 -34.31
CA LEU A 391 -9.83 0.23 -35.09
C LEU A 391 -11.27 -0.28 -35.19
N LYS A 392 -11.70 -1.23 -34.34
CA LYS A 392 -13.14 -1.49 -34.15
C LYS A 392 -13.66 -0.76 -32.92
N SER A 393 -13.40 0.53 -32.81
CA SER A 393 -13.90 1.36 -31.72
C SER A 393 -15.34 1.81 -32.03
N PRO A 394 -16.29 1.60 -31.10
CA PRO A 394 -17.63 2.20 -31.20
C PRO A 394 -17.65 3.71 -30.91
N TYR A 395 -16.49 4.36 -30.86
CA TYR A 395 -16.34 5.81 -30.64
C TYR A 395 -15.93 6.60 -31.89
N GLN A 396 -16.12 5.99 -33.11
CA GLN A 396 -16.12 6.73 -34.35
C GLN A 396 -17.54 7.14 -34.74
#